data_4770f795c642036483289f6da8f8e9a8
#
_entry.id   4770f795c642036483289f6da8f8e9a8
#
_cell.length_a   1.000
_cell.length_b   1.000
_cell.length_c   1.000
_cell.angle_alpha   90.00
_cell.angle_beta   90.00
_cell.angle_gamma   90.00
#
_symmetry.space_group_name_H-M   'P 1'
#
loop_
_entity.id
_entity.type
_entity.pdbx_description
1 polymer ?
#
loop_
_entity_poly.entity_id
_entity_poly.type
_entity_poly.pdbx_seq_one_letter_code
_entity_poly.pdbx_strand_id
1 'polypeptide(L)' 'MGENRVARVAVDVPLAHLDRPFDYRVPEALVDQAVVGARVRVRFAGRLRDGFILELAETSDRAELLSLHTVVS' A
#
# COMPACT_ATOMS: atom_id res chain seq x y z
N MET A 1 15.59 3.68 13.43
CA MET A 1 14.52 3.45 13.53
C MET A 1 13.83 2.69 12.58
N GLY A 2 13.29 1.73 12.77
CA GLY A 2 12.59 0.87 11.92
C GLY A 2 11.42 1.51 11.31
N GLU A 3 11.62 2.19 10.26
CA GLU A 3 10.55 2.84 9.66
C GLU A 3 9.77 1.90 8.82
N ASN A 4 8.51 1.89 8.93
CA ASN A 4 7.62 1.10 8.09
C ASN A 4 7.43 1.83 6.78
N ARG A 5 8.36 1.61 5.87
CA ARG A 5 8.38 2.35 4.62
C ARG A 5 7.64 1.67 3.49
N VAL A 6 7.24 0.42 3.69
CA VAL A 6 6.53 -0.35 2.68
C VAL A 6 5.23 -0.83 3.27
N ALA A 7 4.13 -0.58 2.57
CA ALA A 7 2.82 -1.07 2.96
C ALA A 7 2.41 -2.17 2.01
N ARG A 8 2.01 -3.31 2.57
CA ARG A 8 1.50 -4.40 1.79
C ARG A 8 -0.01 -4.24 1.72
N VAL A 9 -0.54 -3.99 0.55
CA VAL A 9 -1.90 -3.51 0.37
C VAL A 9 -2.72 -4.54 -0.38
N ALA A 10 -3.88 -4.86 0.17
CA ALA A 10 -4.88 -5.64 -0.55
C ALA A 10 -5.68 -4.66 -1.38
N VAL A 11 -5.45 -4.67 -2.68
CA VAL A 11 -6.08 -3.73 -3.59
C VAL A 11 -7.46 -4.26 -3.95
N ASP A 12 -8.46 -3.38 -3.87
CA ASP A 12 -9.84 -3.74 -4.16
C ASP A 12 -10.06 -3.73 -5.65
N VAL A 13 -9.87 -4.86 -6.28
CA VAL A 13 -10.11 -5.02 -7.70
C VAL A 13 -11.00 -6.23 -7.90
N PRO A 14 -11.81 -6.23 -8.97
CA PRO A 14 -12.81 -7.28 -9.14
C PRO A 14 -12.27 -8.63 -9.58
N LEU A 15 -11.00 -8.73 -9.88
CA LEU A 15 -10.46 -9.99 -10.39
C LEU A 15 -9.98 -10.86 -9.25
N ALA A 16 -10.61 -11.99 -9.10
CA ALA A 16 -10.35 -12.86 -7.97
C ALA A 16 -8.92 -13.37 -7.92
N HIS A 17 -8.25 -13.46 -9.07
CA HIS A 17 -6.89 -13.95 -9.07
C HIS A 17 -5.90 -12.94 -8.54
N LEU A 18 -6.36 -11.76 -8.18
CA LEU A 18 -5.50 -10.74 -7.61
C LEU A 18 -5.63 -10.75 -6.10
N ASP A 19 -5.63 -11.93 -5.51
CA ASP A 19 -5.72 -12.03 -4.07
C ASP A 19 -4.39 -11.80 -3.37
N ARG A 20 -3.33 -11.58 -4.16
CA ARG A 20 -2.05 -11.29 -3.57
C ARG A 20 -1.94 -9.83 -3.23
N PRO A 21 -1.36 -9.50 -2.09
CA PRO A 21 -1.12 -8.09 -1.78
C PRO A 21 -0.01 -7.54 -2.66
N PHE A 22 -0.01 -6.22 -2.82
CA PHE A 22 1.01 -5.52 -3.57
C PHE A 22 1.72 -4.54 -2.64
N ASP A 23 3.01 -4.40 -2.83
CA ASP A 23 3.82 -3.51 -2.01
C ASP A 23 3.78 -2.11 -2.57
N TYR A 24 3.60 -1.13 -1.69
CA TYR A 24 3.65 0.28 -2.04
C TYR A 24 4.54 1.00 -1.04
N ARG A 25 5.25 2.01 -1.51
CA ARG A 25 6.05 2.81 -0.61
C ARG A 25 5.16 3.75 0.18
N VAL A 26 5.49 3.94 1.44
CA VAL A 26 4.77 4.87 2.30
C VAL A 26 5.48 6.21 2.24
N PRO A 27 4.86 7.25 1.66
CA PRO A 27 5.49 8.57 1.66
C PRO A 27 5.65 9.08 3.07
N GLU A 28 6.67 9.87 3.28
CA GLU A 28 6.94 10.37 4.61
C GLU A 28 5.75 11.15 5.18
N ALA A 29 5.06 11.87 4.33
CA ALA A 29 3.92 12.65 4.77
C ALA A 29 2.77 11.79 5.27
N LEU A 30 2.74 10.50 4.92
CA LEU A 30 1.63 9.63 5.31
C LEU A 30 2.02 8.62 6.37
N VAL A 31 3.24 8.65 6.85
CA VAL A 31 3.76 7.59 7.68
C VAL A 31 2.97 7.45 8.98
N ASP A 32 2.46 8.53 9.53
CA ASP A 32 1.70 8.47 10.77
C ASP A 32 0.31 7.89 10.58
N GLN A 33 -0.20 7.94 9.37
CA GLN A 33 -1.54 7.47 9.07
C GLN A 33 -1.54 6.08 8.48
N ALA A 34 -0.41 5.62 7.96
CA ALA A 34 -0.31 4.35 7.28
C ALA A 34 -0.12 3.25 8.30
N VAL A 35 -1.22 2.78 8.85
CA VAL A 35 -1.22 1.72 9.86
C VAL A 35 -1.96 0.51 9.32
N VAL A 36 -1.72 -0.64 9.88
CA VAL A 36 -2.40 -1.87 9.48
C VAL A 36 -3.90 -1.67 9.67
N GLY A 37 -4.65 -2.02 8.64
CA GLY A 37 -6.10 -1.84 8.64
C GLY A 37 -6.56 -0.54 8.02
N ALA A 38 -5.65 0.38 7.75
CA ALA A 38 -6.04 1.66 7.18
C ALA A 38 -6.51 1.48 5.74
N ARG A 39 -7.52 2.25 5.36
CA ARG A 39 -7.97 2.28 3.99
C ARG A 39 -7.14 3.30 3.23
N VAL A 40 -6.65 2.89 2.08
CA VAL A 40 -5.75 3.72 1.29
C VAL A 40 -6.23 3.77 -0.15
N ARG A 41 -5.67 4.69 -0.91
CA ARG A 41 -5.82 4.71 -2.35
C ARG A 41 -4.45 4.55 -2.96
N VAL A 42 -4.40 3.72 -3.99
CA VAL A 42 -3.15 3.41 -4.67
C VAL A 42 -3.40 3.37 -6.17
N ARG A 43 -2.35 3.58 -6.95
CA ARG A 43 -2.44 3.37 -8.37
C ARG A 43 -2.21 1.91 -8.67
N PHE A 44 -3.13 1.34 -9.40
CA PHE A 44 -3.02 -0.05 -9.78
C PHE A 44 -3.51 -0.17 -11.22
N ALA A 45 -2.63 -0.67 -12.08
CA ALA A 45 -2.94 -0.82 -13.52
C ALA A 45 -3.44 0.49 -14.12
N GLY A 46 -2.78 1.58 -13.76
CA GLY A 46 -3.08 2.88 -14.33
C GLY A 46 -4.28 3.61 -13.78
N ARG A 47 -4.90 3.07 -12.73
CA ARG A 47 -6.07 3.70 -12.13
C ARG A 47 -5.91 3.76 -10.63
N LEU A 48 -6.58 4.73 -10.01
CA LEU A 48 -6.63 4.78 -8.56
C LEU A 48 -7.65 3.77 -8.07
N ARG A 49 -7.23 2.98 -7.10
CA ARG A 49 -8.08 1.96 -6.50
C ARG A 49 -7.99 2.06 -5.00
N ASP A 50 -9.06 1.65 -4.33
CA ASP A 50 -9.06 1.56 -2.89
C ASP A 50 -8.36 0.27 -2.48
N GLY A 51 -7.84 0.28 -1.27
CA GLY A 51 -7.23 -0.91 -0.71
C GLY A 51 -7.09 -0.77 0.79
N PHE A 52 -6.60 -1.82 1.42
CA PHE A 52 -6.36 -1.81 2.85
C PHE A 52 -4.94 -2.27 3.11
N ILE A 53 -4.30 -1.67 4.10
CA ILE A 53 -2.97 -2.07 4.50
C ILE A 53 -3.09 -3.33 5.34
N LEU A 54 -2.47 -4.39 4.87
CA LEU A 54 -2.46 -5.66 5.59
C LEU A 54 -1.25 -5.79 6.48
N GLU A 55 -0.16 -5.18 6.07
CA GLU A 55 1.11 -5.39 6.73
C GLU A 55 2.03 -4.24 6.41
N LEU A 56 2.94 -3.93 7.32
CA LEU A 56 3.94 -2.91 7.09
C LEU A 56 5.31 -3.57 7.19
N ALA A 57 6.25 -3.09 6.39
CA ALA A 57 7.60 -3.64 6.37
C ALA A 57 8.59 -2.53 6.11
N GLU A 58 9.85 -2.81 6.37
CA GLU A 58 10.89 -1.81 6.12
C GLU A 58 11.37 -1.87 4.69
N THR A 59 11.32 -3.03 4.08
CA THR A 59 11.83 -3.21 2.72
C THR A 59 10.89 -4.12 1.94
N SER A 60 11.10 -4.15 0.64
CA SER A 60 10.35 -4.99 -0.26
C SER A 60 11.32 -5.69 -1.19
N ASP A 61 10.91 -6.85 -1.71
CA ASP A 61 11.70 -7.54 -2.70
C ASP A 61 11.65 -6.87 -4.05
N ARG A 62 10.75 -5.94 -4.24
CA ARG A 62 10.59 -5.30 -5.53
C ARG A 62 11.59 -4.18 -5.68
N ALA A 63 12.14 -4.05 -6.89
CA ALA A 63 13.13 -3.04 -7.16
C ALA A 63 12.53 -1.65 -7.15
N GLU A 64 11.32 -1.51 -7.64
CA GLU A 64 10.65 -0.22 -7.69
C GLU A 64 9.25 -0.34 -7.15
N LEU A 65 8.84 0.66 -6.41
CA LEU A 65 7.50 0.69 -5.83
C LEU A 65 6.84 2.02 -6.16
N LEU A 66 5.56 1.95 -6.46
CA LEU A 66 4.76 3.16 -6.49
C LEU A 66 4.44 3.53 -5.04
N SER A 67 4.21 4.79 -4.80
CA SER A 67 3.84 5.26 -3.48
C SER A 67 2.34 5.16 -3.26
N LEU A 68 1.94 5.00 -2.02
CA LEU A 68 0.54 5.19 -1.66
C LEU A 68 0.11 6.58 -2.11
N HIS A 69 -1.10 6.67 -2.64
CA HIS A 69 -1.60 7.96 -3.09
C HIS A 69 -2.14 8.76 -1.90
N THR A 70 -3.02 8.16 -1.13
CA THR A 70 -3.57 8.79 0.08
C THR A 70 -3.93 7.72 1.07
N VAL A 71 -4.04 8.14 2.33
CA VAL A 71 -4.65 7.32 3.37
C VAL A 71 -6.03 7.93 3.61
N VAL A 72 -7.06 7.12 3.45
CA VAL A 72 -8.43 7.62 3.55
C VAL A 72 -8.93 7.58 4.98
N SER A 73 -8.65 6.51 5.69
CA SER A 73 -9.09 6.43 7.07
C SER A 73 -8.39 5.32 7.84
#